data_45be5536d166d90f074cffb598d227eb
#
_entry.id   45be5536d166d90f074cffb598d227eb
#
_cell.length_a   1.000
_cell.length_b   1.000
_cell.length_c   1.000
_cell.angle_alpha   90.00
_cell.angle_beta   90.00
_cell.angle_gamma   90.00
#
_symmetry.space_group_name_H-M   'P 1'
#
loop_
_entity.id
_entity.type
_entity.pdbx_description
1 polymer ?
#
loop_
_entity_poly.entity_id
_entity_poly.type
_entity_poly.pdbx_seq_one_letter_code
_entity_poly.pdbx_strand_id
1 'polypeptide(L)'
;LHKEYRRQRQMCIRDRYKVRGAYYKISTLSDEERAKGLITASAGNHAQGVAYAAKLYGVRAVVVMPVTTPLMKVNRTKSYGAEVVLYGNVYDEACDYALKLAKEQGLTFVHPFDDYDVATGQGSIAMEIIKELPTVDYILVPIGGGGLATGVSTLAKLLNPKIKVIGVEPAGANCMQESIKAGKVVTFPSAN
;
A
#
# COMPACT_ATOMS: atom_id res chain seq x y z
N LEU A 1 16.59 24.80 3.93
CA LEU A 1 15.95 24.07 5.05
C LEU A 1 14.41 24.11 4.99
N HIS A 2 13.77 25.27 4.66
CA HIS A 2 12.32 25.39 4.67
C HIS A 2 11.60 24.72 3.47
N LYS A 3 12.23 24.58 2.30
CA LYS A 3 11.63 23.92 1.12
C LYS A 3 11.60 22.40 1.27
N GLU A 4 12.65 21.81 1.84
CA GLU A 4 12.76 20.36 2.04
C GLU A 4 11.82 19.88 3.15
N TYR A 5 11.68 20.63 4.24
CA TYR A 5 10.70 20.36 5.30
C TYR A 5 9.25 20.47 4.82
N ARG A 6 8.94 21.37 3.91
CA ARG A 6 7.61 21.46 3.28
C ARG A 6 7.30 20.24 2.40
N ARG A 7 8.29 19.71 1.67
CA ARG A 7 8.11 18.50 0.85
C ARG A 7 7.89 17.26 1.74
N GLN A 8 8.65 17.08 2.80
CA GLN A 8 8.41 16.02 3.79
C GLN A 8 7.02 16.15 4.45
N ARG A 9 6.58 17.35 4.79
CA ARG A 9 5.24 17.57 5.33
C ARG A 9 4.12 17.28 4.31
N GLN A 10 4.32 17.58 3.06
CA GLN A 10 3.38 17.23 1.98
C GLN A 10 3.33 15.71 1.75
N MET A 11 4.47 15.02 1.79
CA MET A 11 4.52 13.56 1.75
C MET A 11 3.81 12.91 2.95
N CYS A 12 3.94 13.46 4.16
CA CYS A 12 3.27 12.94 5.35
C CYS A 12 1.78 13.26 5.43
N ILE A 13 1.30 14.33 4.80
CA ILE A 13 -0.10 14.80 4.93
C ILE A 13 -0.96 14.45 3.71
N ARG A 14 -0.40 14.47 2.50
CA ARG A 14 -1.15 14.23 1.25
C ARG A 14 -0.69 13.02 0.45
N ASP A 15 0.60 12.70 0.48
CA ASP A 15 1.20 11.70 -0.41
C ASP A 15 1.73 10.52 0.40
N ARG A 16 0.83 9.79 0.98
CA ARG A 16 1.15 8.49 1.58
C ARG A 16 1.49 7.55 0.45
N TYR A 17 2.64 6.88 0.53
CA TYR A 17 3.11 6.02 -0.55
C TYR A 17 2.07 4.99 -1.02
N LYS A 18 1.15 4.55 -0.16
CA LYS A 18 0.06 3.63 -0.50
C LYS A 18 -0.90 4.17 -1.58
N VAL A 19 -1.04 5.48 -1.70
CA VAL A 19 -1.85 6.09 -2.78
C VAL A 19 -1.28 5.74 -4.15
N ARG A 20 0.04 5.72 -4.32
CA ARG A 20 0.72 5.46 -5.60
C ARG A 20 0.34 4.10 -6.16
N GLY A 21 0.47 3.05 -5.33
CA GLY A 21 0.09 1.70 -5.73
C GLY A 21 -1.40 1.56 -6.00
N ALA A 22 -2.26 2.13 -5.15
CA ALA A 22 -3.70 2.10 -5.36
C ALA A 22 -4.10 2.85 -6.65
N TYR A 23 -3.53 4.02 -6.89
CA TYR A 23 -3.77 4.80 -8.09
C TYR A 23 -3.37 4.04 -9.36
N TYR A 24 -2.17 3.47 -9.37
CA TYR A 24 -1.70 2.68 -10.51
C TYR A 24 -2.57 1.45 -10.74
N LYS A 25 -2.91 0.70 -9.70
CA LYS A 25 -3.84 -0.44 -9.79
C LYS A 25 -5.16 -0.04 -10.44
N ILE A 26 -5.77 1.05 -9.99
CA ILE A 26 -7.04 1.53 -10.57
C ILE A 26 -6.87 1.94 -12.04
N SER A 27 -5.70 2.51 -12.41
CA SER A 27 -5.44 2.91 -13.79
C SER A 27 -5.33 1.74 -14.76
N THR A 28 -4.94 0.55 -14.28
CA THR A 28 -4.79 -0.66 -15.10
C THR A 28 -6.11 -1.45 -15.25
N LEU A 29 -7.12 -1.15 -14.45
CA LEU A 29 -8.42 -1.80 -14.53
C LEU A 29 -9.18 -1.41 -15.81
N SER A 30 -9.92 -2.35 -16.37
CA SER A 30 -10.88 -2.08 -17.43
C SER A 30 -12.02 -1.17 -16.96
N ASP A 31 -12.73 -0.58 -17.89
CA ASP A 31 -13.91 0.24 -17.56
C ASP A 31 -15.00 -0.58 -16.87
N GLU A 32 -15.14 -1.87 -17.24
CA GLU A 32 -16.08 -2.79 -16.61
C GLU A 32 -15.70 -3.09 -15.15
N GLU A 33 -14.43 -3.32 -14.87
CA GLU A 33 -13.93 -3.54 -13.51
C GLU A 33 -14.09 -2.28 -12.66
N ARG A 34 -13.79 -1.12 -13.21
CA ARG A 34 -14.00 0.16 -12.53
C ARG A 34 -15.48 0.41 -12.23
N ALA A 35 -16.37 0.09 -13.16
CA ALA A 35 -17.81 0.25 -12.99
C ALA A 35 -18.39 -0.62 -11.87
N LYS A 36 -17.84 -1.83 -11.66
CA LYS A 36 -18.22 -2.70 -10.52
C LYS A 36 -17.81 -2.12 -9.18
N GLY A 37 -16.72 -1.36 -9.15
CA GLY A 37 -16.15 -0.78 -7.94
C GLY A 37 -15.04 -1.61 -7.30
N LEU A 38 -14.47 -1.05 -6.24
CA LEU A 38 -13.29 -1.57 -5.56
C LEU A 38 -13.62 -1.96 -4.13
N ILE A 39 -12.87 -2.92 -3.59
CA ILE A 39 -12.91 -3.25 -2.17
C ILE A 39 -11.49 -3.51 -1.64
N THR A 40 -11.25 -3.17 -0.39
CA THR A 40 -10.03 -3.50 0.33
C THR A 40 -10.29 -3.71 1.81
N ALA A 41 -9.35 -4.39 2.49
CA ALA A 41 -9.33 -4.49 3.94
C ALA A 41 -8.11 -3.73 4.48
N SER A 42 -8.34 -2.70 5.30
CA SER A 42 -7.25 -1.96 5.96
C SER A 42 -7.78 -0.92 6.93
N ALA A 43 -7.20 -0.84 8.11
CA ALA A 43 -7.47 0.23 9.08
C ALA A 43 -6.48 1.40 9.00
N GLY A 44 -5.60 1.43 7.99
CA GLY A 44 -4.47 2.35 7.93
C GLY A 44 -4.33 3.16 6.65
N ASN A 45 -3.08 3.34 6.26
CA ASN A 45 -2.71 4.17 5.10
C ASN A 45 -3.22 3.60 3.77
N HIS A 46 -3.34 2.27 3.65
CA HIS A 46 -3.85 1.66 2.43
C HIS A 46 -5.33 1.96 2.24
N ALA A 47 -6.15 1.86 3.28
CA ALA A 47 -7.56 2.25 3.25
C ALA A 47 -7.77 3.65 2.68
N GLN A 48 -7.01 4.61 3.22
CA GLN A 48 -7.07 6.00 2.77
C GLN A 48 -6.49 6.19 1.37
N GLY A 49 -5.47 5.41 1.01
CA GLY A 49 -4.88 5.40 -0.32
C GLY A 49 -5.88 4.95 -1.39
N VAL A 50 -6.55 3.83 -1.15
CA VAL A 50 -7.59 3.31 -2.05
C VAL A 50 -8.78 4.27 -2.15
N ALA A 51 -9.28 4.76 -1.00
CA ALA A 51 -10.40 5.69 -0.98
C ALA A 51 -10.09 6.99 -1.75
N TYR A 52 -8.90 7.55 -1.57
CA TYR A 52 -8.48 8.76 -2.27
C TYR A 52 -8.29 8.51 -3.78
N ALA A 53 -7.61 7.43 -4.16
CA ALA A 53 -7.41 7.08 -5.56
C ALA A 53 -8.76 6.81 -6.27
N ALA A 54 -9.65 6.07 -5.63
CA ALA A 54 -10.99 5.81 -6.14
C ALA A 54 -11.78 7.11 -6.37
N LYS A 55 -11.69 8.08 -5.42
CA LYS A 55 -12.30 9.41 -5.57
C LYS A 55 -11.78 10.13 -6.82
N LEU A 56 -10.49 10.07 -7.11
CA LEU A 56 -9.89 10.73 -8.27
C LEU A 56 -10.38 10.12 -9.60
N TYR A 57 -10.67 8.83 -9.61
CA TYR A 57 -11.21 8.12 -10.77
C TYR A 57 -12.75 8.11 -10.84
N GLY A 58 -13.43 8.64 -9.82
CA GLY A 58 -14.90 8.57 -9.76
C GLY A 58 -15.43 7.14 -9.57
N VAL A 59 -14.64 6.25 -8.97
CA VAL A 59 -14.97 4.83 -8.79
C VAL A 59 -15.48 4.59 -7.37
N ARG A 60 -16.52 3.75 -7.25
CA ARG A 60 -17.02 3.29 -5.93
C ARG A 60 -15.92 2.52 -5.19
N ALA A 61 -15.72 2.80 -3.92
CA ALA A 61 -14.80 2.06 -3.07
C ALA A 61 -15.44 1.65 -1.75
N VAL A 62 -15.27 0.39 -1.40
CA VAL A 62 -15.66 -0.19 -0.11
C VAL A 62 -14.39 -0.50 0.68
N VAL A 63 -14.35 -0.11 1.95
CA VAL A 63 -13.22 -0.38 2.84
C VAL A 63 -13.72 -1.11 4.08
N VAL A 64 -13.26 -2.34 4.26
CA VAL A 64 -13.56 -3.13 5.44
C VAL A 64 -12.47 -2.88 6.50
N MET A 65 -12.90 -2.57 7.72
CA MET A 65 -12.03 -2.27 8.86
C MET A 65 -12.46 -3.07 10.07
N PRO A 66 -11.54 -3.51 10.94
CA PRO A 66 -11.90 -4.04 12.24
C PRO A 66 -12.75 -3.05 13.06
N VAL A 67 -13.66 -3.55 13.88
CA VAL A 67 -14.51 -2.70 14.76
C VAL A 67 -13.68 -1.92 15.78
N THR A 68 -12.48 -2.40 16.09
CA THR A 68 -11.52 -1.76 16.98
C THR A 68 -10.80 -0.56 16.34
N THR A 69 -11.06 -0.26 15.06
CA THR A 69 -10.41 0.83 14.35
C THR A 69 -10.77 2.19 14.94
N PRO A 70 -9.78 3.04 15.27
CA PRO A 70 -10.05 4.36 15.81
C PRO A 70 -10.98 5.20 14.90
N LEU A 71 -11.99 5.83 15.49
CA LEU A 71 -13.02 6.58 14.78
C LEU A 71 -12.44 7.66 13.84
N MET A 72 -11.33 8.28 14.22
CA MET A 72 -10.63 9.24 13.37
C MET A 72 -10.19 8.65 12.03
N LYS A 73 -9.73 7.38 12.01
CA LYS A 73 -9.32 6.71 10.77
C LYS A 73 -10.53 6.35 9.90
N VAL A 74 -11.62 5.90 10.55
CA VAL A 74 -12.90 5.62 9.88
C VAL A 74 -13.43 6.89 9.20
N ASN A 75 -13.56 7.98 9.95
CA ASN A 75 -14.07 9.24 9.44
C ASN A 75 -13.20 9.82 8.33
N ARG A 76 -11.88 9.70 8.44
CA ARG A 76 -10.96 10.14 7.40
C ARG A 76 -11.11 9.34 6.11
N THR A 77 -11.34 8.04 6.18
CA THR A 77 -11.58 7.22 4.99
C THR A 77 -12.94 7.57 4.34
N LYS A 78 -13.98 7.76 5.16
CA LYS A 78 -15.30 8.24 4.70
C LYS A 78 -15.22 9.62 4.04
N SER A 79 -14.36 10.52 4.52
CA SER A 79 -14.21 11.87 3.93
C SER A 79 -13.65 11.86 2.50
N TYR A 80 -13.04 10.77 2.07
CA TYR A 80 -12.66 10.55 0.67
C TYR A 80 -13.79 9.95 -0.18
N GLY A 81 -14.99 9.71 0.40
CA GLY A 81 -16.15 9.19 -0.32
C GLY A 81 -16.24 7.66 -0.33
N ALA A 82 -15.38 6.94 0.38
CA ALA A 82 -15.47 5.50 0.46
C ALA A 82 -16.55 5.05 1.45
N GLU A 83 -17.22 3.94 1.13
CA GLU A 83 -18.07 3.19 2.04
C GLU A 83 -17.18 2.46 3.06
N VAL A 84 -17.42 2.64 4.34
CA VAL A 84 -16.67 1.93 5.38
C VAL A 84 -17.58 0.92 6.06
N VAL A 85 -17.16 -0.34 6.01
CA VAL A 85 -17.81 -1.46 6.69
C VAL A 85 -16.93 -1.87 7.88
N LEU A 86 -17.49 -1.89 9.08
CA LEU A 86 -16.81 -2.36 10.29
C LEU A 86 -17.17 -3.83 10.51
N TYR A 87 -16.15 -4.70 10.50
CA TYR A 87 -16.32 -6.14 10.67
C TYR A 87 -15.10 -6.80 11.32
N GLY A 88 -15.36 -7.71 12.27
CA GLY A 88 -14.31 -8.44 12.98
C GLY A 88 -13.52 -7.58 13.96
N ASN A 89 -12.70 -8.23 14.77
CA ASN A 89 -11.87 -7.56 15.79
C ASN A 89 -10.43 -7.35 15.31
N VAL A 90 -9.97 -8.17 14.36
CA VAL A 90 -8.60 -8.19 13.82
C VAL A 90 -8.61 -8.04 12.30
N TYR A 91 -7.43 -7.76 11.75
CA TYR A 91 -7.26 -7.55 10.32
C TYR A 91 -7.71 -8.76 9.47
N ASP A 92 -7.36 -9.97 9.90
CA ASP A 92 -7.64 -11.19 9.12
C ASP A 92 -9.14 -11.41 8.94
N GLU A 93 -9.94 -11.22 10.00
CA GLU A 93 -11.41 -11.30 9.93
C GLU A 93 -12.00 -10.25 8.97
N ALA A 94 -11.48 -9.03 9.03
CA ALA A 94 -11.91 -7.97 8.12
C ALA A 94 -11.50 -8.27 6.66
N CYS A 95 -10.35 -8.89 6.46
CA CYS A 95 -9.84 -9.28 5.14
C CYS A 95 -10.67 -10.40 4.53
N ASP A 96 -10.96 -11.45 5.28
CA ASP A 96 -11.81 -12.56 4.85
C ASP A 96 -13.21 -12.09 4.47
N TYR A 97 -13.78 -11.18 5.27
CA TYR A 97 -15.06 -10.59 4.95
C TYR A 97 -15.03 -9.71 3.70
N ALA A 98 -13.95 -8.93 3.50
CA ALA A 98 -13.78 -8.16 2.29
C ALA A 98 -13.66 -9.04 1.04
N LEU A 99 -12.96 -10.16 1.12
CA LEU A 99 -12.85 -11.13 0.03
C LEU A 99 -14.19 -11.80 -0.28
N LYS A 100 -14.99 -12.08 0.75
CA LYS A 100 -16.35 -12.58 0.59
C LYS A 100 -17.22 -11.56 -0.15
N LEU A 101 -17.26 -10.32 0.31
CA LEU A 101 -18.00 -9.24 -0.34
C LEU A 101 -17.52 -8.98 -1.79
N ALA A 102 -16.21 -9.09 -2.04
CA ALA A 102 -15.67 -8.98 -3.38
C ALA A 102 -16.32 -9.98 -4.35
N LYS A 103 -16.45 -11.25 -3.93
CA LYS A 103 -17.09 -12.29 -4.73
C LYS A 103 -18.61 -12.04 -4.90
N GLU A 104 -19.29 -11.71 -3.81
CA GLU A 104 -20.75 -11.53 -3.81
C GLU A 104 -21.20 -10.34 -4.65
N GLN A 105 -20.44 -9.25 -4.64
CA GLN A 105 -20.76 -8.00 -5.32
C GLN A 105 -19.97 -7.79 -6.62
N GLY A 106 -19.06 -8.69 -6.99
CA GLY A 106 -18.20 -8.56 -8.16
C GLY A 106 -17.19 -7.41 -8.08
N LEU A 107 -16.82 -6.97 -6.85
CA LEU A 107 -15.88 -5.87 -6.63
C LEU A 107 -14.44 -6.32 -6.87
N THR A 108 -13.60 -5.42 -7.40
CA THR A 108 -12.17 -5.68 -7.53
C THR A 108 -11.46 -5.49 -6.20
N PHE A 109 -10.83 -6.55 -5.68
CA PHE A 109 -10.05 -6.46 -4.45
C PHE A 109 -8.69 -5.79 -4.70
N VAL A 110 -8.40 -4.70 -3.99
CA VAL A 110 -7.12 -4.00 -4.06
C VAL A 110 -6.25 -4.42 -2.88
N HIS A 111 -5.29 -5.32 -3.14
CA HIS A 111 -4.41 -5.86 -2.10
C HIS A 111 -3.43 -4.80 -1.58
N PRO A 112 -3.12 -4.73 -0.27
CA PRO A 112 -2.27 -3.68 0.29
C PRO A 112 -0.78 -3.76 -0.08
N PHE A 113 -0.28 -4.90 -0.61
CA PHE A 113 1.12 -5.12 -0.95
C PHE A 113 1.38 -6.29 -1.91
N ASP A 114 0.59 -7.35 -1.88
CA ASP A 114 0.78 -8.55 -2.71
C ASP A 114 -0.05 -8.45 -4.00
N ASP A 115 0.33 -7.50 -4.83
CA ASP A 115 -0.27 -7.22 -6.14
C ASP A 115 0.80 -6.51 -6.98
N TYR A 116 1.08 -7.03 -8.17
CA TYR A 116 2.12 -6.49 -9.06
C TYR A 116 1.85 -5.05 -9.48
N ASP A 117 0.61 -4.68 -9.76
CA ASP A 117 0.26 -3.31 -10.13
C ASP A 117 0.44 -2.35 -8.96
N VAL A 118 0.02 -2.79 -7.74
CA VAL A 118 0.26 -2.01 -6.53
C VAL A 118 1.75 -1.83 -6.29
N ALA A 119 2.57 -2.88 -6.41
CA ALA A 119 4.02 -2.80 -6.27
C ALA A 119 4.64 -1.90 -7.36
N THR A 120 4.18 -2.00 -8.61
CA THR A 120 4.64 -1.15 -9.72
C THR A 120 4.38 0.33 -9.43
N GLY A 121 3.21 0.67 -8.93
CA GLY A 121 2.91 2.05 -8.51
C GLY A 121 3.85 2.57 -7.42
N GLN A 122 4.27 1.72 -6.48
CA GLN A 122 5.28 2.08 -5.47
C GLN A 122 6.66 2.35 -6.08
N GLY A 123 6.99 1.72 -7.20
CA GLY A 123 8.23 1.95 -7.94
C GLY A 123 8.45 3.41 -8.36
N SER A 124 7.37 4.19 -8.52
CA SER A 124 7.47 5.63 -8.81
C SER A 124 8.32 6.40 -7.80
N ILE A 125 8.45 5.89 -6.56
CA ILE A 125 9.32 6.48 -5.53
C ILE A 125 10.79 6.39 -5.95
N ALA A 126 11.24 5.25 -6.46
CA ALA A 126 12.62 5.10 -6.96
C ALA A 126 12.88 6.04 -8.14
N MET A 127 11.90 6.22 -9.04
CA MET A 127 12.01 7.17 -10.15
C MET A 127 12.25 8.59 -9.64
N GLU A 128 11.48 9.03 -8.65
CA GLU A 128 11.61 10.37 -8.08
C GLU A 128 12.94 10.54 -7.34
N ILE A 129 13.37 9.53 -6.56
CA ILE A 129 14.66 9.55 -5.85
C ILE A 129 15.80 9.69 -6.86
N ILE A 130 15.86 8.86 -7.89
CA ILE A 130 16.94 8.87 -8.88
C ILE A 130 16.93 10.17 -9.69
N LYS A 131 15.75 10.72 -9.97
CA LYS A 131 15.63 12.02 -10.67
C LYS A 131 16.15 13.17 -9.82
N GLU A 132 15.90 13.17 -8.52
CA GLU A 132 16.36 14.22 -7.60
C GLU A 132 17.81 14.01 -7.15
N LEU A 133 18.28 12.77 -7.06
CA LEU A 133 19.63 12.39 -6.66
C LEU A 133 20.21 11.33 -7.61
N PRO A 134 20.69 11.73 -8.81
CA PRO A 134 21.21 10.79 -9.80
C PRO A 134 22.44 9.99 -9.35
N THR A 135 23.13 10.46 -8.31
CA THR A 135 24.33 9.83 -7.72
C THR A 135 24.03 8.97 -6.51
N VAL A 136 22.75 8.58 -6.29
CA VAL A 136 22.39 7.73 -5.15
C VAL A 136 23.03 6.35 -5.25
N ASP A 137 23.74 5.93 -4.20
CA ASP A 137 24.36 4.61 -4.09
C ASP A 137 23.49 3.63 -3.27
N TYR A 138 22.77 4.14 -2.26
CA TYR A 138 22.00 3.34 -1.33
C TYR A 138 20.60 3.90 -1.15
N ILE A 139 19.60 3.01 -1.20
CA ILE A 139 18.21 3.34 -0.85
C ILE A 139 17.78 2.41 0.28
N LEU A 140 17.45 2.98 1.45
CA LEU A 140 16.92 2.24 2.59
C LEU A 140 15.39 2.22 2.50
N VAL A 141 14.79 1.03 2.55
CA VAL A 141 13.35 0.84 2.38
C VAL A 141 12.78 0.06 3.56
N PRO A 142 11.78 0.60 4.27
CA PRO A 142 11.10 -0.17 5.30
C PRO A 142 10.30 -1.31 4.68
N ILE A 143 10.39 -2.50 5.27
CA ILE A 143 9.67 -3.69 4.84
C ILE A 143 8.60 -4.04 5.87
N GLY A 144 7.35 -4.18 5.37
CA GLY A 144 6.26 -4.88 6.01
C GLY A 144 5.88 -6.04 5.09
N GLY A 145 4.75 -5.91 4.36
CA GLY A 145 4.34 -6.92 3.37
C GLY A 145 5.14 -6.96 2.05
N GLY A 146 6.21 -6.17 1.92
CA GLY A 146 7.15 -6.25 0.80
C GLY A 146 6.82 -5.39 -0.43
N GLY A 147 5.58 -4.98 -0.67
CA GLY A 147 5.18 -4.31 -1.90
C GLY A 147 5.94 -3.01 -2.21
N LEU A 148 6.26 -2.20 -1.19
CA LEU A 148 7.11 -1.02 -1.36
C LEU A 148 8.54 -1.41 -1.77
N ALA A 149 9.14 -2.35 -1.06
CA ALA A 149 10.50 -2.81 -1.33
C ALA A 149 10.60 -3.43 -2.73
N THR A 150 9.60 -4.22 -3.13
CA THR A 150 9.51 -4.80 -4.48
C THR A 150 9.50 -3.73 -5.55
N GLY A 151 8.60 -2.76 -5.48
CA GLY A 151 8.50 -1.70 -6.48
C GLY A 151 9.76 -0.84 -6.56
N VAL A 152 10.26 -0.38 -5.40
CA VAL A 152 11.46 0.47 -5.33
C VAL A 152 12.70 -0.27 -5.82
N SER A 153 12.93 -1.51 -5.35
CA SER A 153 14.13 -2.27 -5.73
C SER A 153 14.12 -2.66 -7.19
N THR A 154 12.99 -3.11 -7.72
CA THR A 154 12.86 -3.48 -9.13
C THR A 154 13.20 -2.30 -10.03
N LEU A 155 12.56 -1.15 -9.81
CA LEU A 155 12.82 0.00 -10.67
C LEU A 155 14.24 0.56 -10.48
N ALA A 156 14.72 0.66 -9.25
CA ALA A 156 16.10 1.12 -8.99
C ALA A 156 17.14 0.24 -9.71
N LYS A 157 16.96 -1.08 -9.68
CA LYS A 157 17.88 -2.02 -10.35
C LYS A 157 17.78 -1.99 -11.87
N LEU A 158 16.59 -1.76 -12.42
CA LEU A 158 16.41 -1.60 -13.87
C LEU A 158 17.07 -0.32 -14.38
N LEU A 159 17.01 0.77 -13.62
CA LEU A 159 17.59 2.07 -14.01
C LEU A 159 19.10 2.12 -13.76
N ASN A 160 19.56 1.60 -12.63
CA ASN A 160 20.97 1.53 -12.28
C ASN A 160 21.26 0.31 -11.39
N PRO A 161 21.82 -0.78 -11.96
CA PRO A 161 22.11 -2.00 -11.20
C PRO A 161 23.13 -1.82 -10.05
N LYS A 162 23.90 -0.72 -10.05
CA LYS A 162 24.87 -0.41 -8.99
C LYS A 162 24.20 0.07 -7.71
N ILE A 163 23.00 0.67 -7.79
CA ILE A 163 22.27 1.11 -6.60
C ILE A 163 21.97 -0.09 -5.69
N LYS A 164 22.32 0.03 -4.42
CA LYS A 164 22.02 -0.96 -3.39
C LYS A 164 20.74 -0.58 -2.68
N VAL A 165 19.72 -1.44 -2.76
CA VAL A 165 18.48 -1.28 -2.00
C VAL A 165 18.56 -2.15 -0.77
N ILE A 166 18.43 -1.56 0.40
CA ILE A 166 18.56 -2.20 1.71
C ILE A 166 17.19 -2.19 2.39
N GLY A 167 16.65 -3.39 2.63
CA GLY A 167 15.42 -3.55 3.40
C GLY A 167 15.68 -3.34 4.89
N VAL A 168 14.76 -2.68 5.57
CA VAL A 168 14.82 -2.40 7.00
C VAL A 168 13.57 -2.93 7.67
N GLU A 169 13.72 -3.80 8.67
CA GLU A 169 12.63 -4.36 9.47
C GLU A 169 12.92 -4.15 10.97
N PRO A 170 11.88 -4.01 11.81
CA PRO A 170 12.05 -4.09 13.25
C PRO A 170 12.53 -5.48 13.67
N ALA A 171 13.40 -5.55 14.67
CA ALA A 171 13.94 -6.83 15.17
C ALA A 171 12.83 -7.81 15.64
N GLY A 172 11.72 -7.29 16.17
CA GLY A 172 10.58 -8.09 16.61
C GLY A 172 9.59 -8.46 15.50
N ALA A 173 9.84 -8.05 14.24
CA ALA A 173 8.96 -8.32 13.09
C ALA A 173 9.75 -8.47 11.78
N ASN A 174 10.84 -9.24 11.80
CA ASN A 174 11.77 -9.41 10.68
C ASN A 174 11.41 -10.62 9.78
N CYS A 175 10.15 -10.78 9.47
CA CYS A 175 9.64 -11.93 8.67
C CYS A 175 10.32 -12.05 7.31
N MET A 176 10.62 -10.94 6.64
CA MET A 176 11.27 -10.98 5.32
C MET A 176 12.71 -11.48 5.43
N GLN A 177 13.47 -11.00 6.41
CA GLN A 177 14.82 -11.47 6.65
C GLN A 177 14.87 -12.98 6.93
N GLU A 178 13.99 -13.47 7.78
CA GLU A 178 13.92 -14.90 8.10
C GLU A 178 13.42 -15.73 6.91
N SER A 179 12.50 -15.18 6.12
CA SER A 179 12.05 -15.83 4.88
C SER A 179 13.18 -15.99 3.86
N ILE A 180 13.99 -14.95 3.67
CA ILE A 180 15.15 -15.00 2.77
C ILE A 180 16.16 -16.04 3.26
N LYS A 181 16.47 -16.06 4.55
CA LYS A 181 17.39 -17.05 5.15
C LYS A 181 16.89 -18.49 4.99
N ALA A 182 15.59 -18.69 5.17
CA ALA A 182 14.95 -20.01 5.09
C ALA A 182 14.67 -20.48 3.67
N GLY A 183 14.74 -19.59 2.65
CA GLY A 183 14.34 -19.88 1.28
C GLY A 183 12.85 -20.17 1.09
N LYS A 184 12.01 -19.80 2.06
CA LYS A 184 10.55 -19.96 2.05
C LYS A 184 9.89 -18.89 2.90
N VAL A 185 8.58 -18.66 2.68
CA VAL A 185 7.83 -17.72 3.49
C VAL A 185 7.78 -18.18 4.94
N VAL A 186 8.20 -17.30 5.84
CA VAL A 186 8.13 -17.45 7.30
C VAL A 186 7.12 -16.45 7.85
N THR A 187 6.18 -16.94 8.65
CA THR A 187 5.17 -16.11 9.34
C THR A 187 5.39 -16.19 10.84
N PHE A 188 5.23 -15.06 11.54
CA PHE A 188 5.25 -15.02 13.00
C PHE A 188 3.83 -14.94 13.54
N PRO A 189 3.54 -15.62 14.64
CA PRO A 189 2.20 -15.62 15.25
C PRO A 189 1.81 -14.23 15.81
N SER A 190 2.79 -13.41 16.16
CA SER A 190 2.60 -12.01 16.57
C SER A 190 3.89 -11.23 16.34
N ALA A 191 3.79 -9.92 16.07
CA ALA A 191 4.91 -9.00 16.13
C ALA A 191 5.07 -8.51 17.58
N ASN A 192 6.28 -8.62 18.14
CA ASN A 192 6.63 -8.15 19.47
C ASN A 192 7.16 -6.71 19.42
#